data_61441d75341ba4694b8f2c3890eb29b1
#
_entry.id   61441d75341ba4694b8f2c3890eb29b1
#
_cell.length_a   1.000
_cell.length_b   1.000
_cell.length_c   1.000
_cell.angle_alpha   90.00
_cell.angle_beta   90.00
_cell.angle_gamma   90.00
#
_symmetry.space_group_name_H-M   'P 1'
#
loop_
_entity.id
_entity.type
_entity.pdbx_description
1 polymer ?
#
loop_
_entity_poly.entity_id
_entity_poly.type
_entity_poly.pdbx_seq_one_letter_code
_entity_poly.pdbx_strand_id
1 'polypeptide(L)'
;MTGEADRDIKSSKPKLILARGAQPGLRVRAVAALIAPSILSADFARLADEVARVRGADWLHVDVMDNHFVPNLTIGLPVVQALQKVTEIPLDCHLMITDPDRWAIGYAEAGAHNVTVHAEAVRDPVGIAADLRATGARAGLSIKPDTALDDWVEVLRHYDTLLVMTVEPGFGGQSFITAMLDKVRSARRLVQTGHLSVLVQVDGGISADTIEAAAEAGADCFVAGSAVYGAADPAAAVSALRAQADRASGVTRTE
;
A
#
# COMPACT_ATOMS: atom_id res chain seq x y z
N MET A 1 -38.93 38.91 15.32
CA MET A 1 -37.82 39.62 14.67
C MET A 1 -36.60 39.28 15.47
N THR A 2 -35.72 38.54 15.01
CA THR A 2 -34.71 38.40 14.00
C THR A 2 -33.90 37.23 14.44
N GLY A 3 -33.53 36.23 13.79
CA GLY A 3 -33.02 36.05 12.47
C GLY A 3 -31.89 35.06 12.61
N GLU A 4 -32.20 33.77 12.44
CA GLU A 4 -31.26 32.64 12.42
C GLU A 4 -30.38 32.73 11.18
N ALA A 5 -29.06 32.71 11.35
CA ALA A 5 -28.10 32.56 10.27
C ALA A 5 -27.52 31.17 10.33
N ASP A 6 -28.13 30.28 9.54
CA ASP A 6 -27.66 28.95 9.21
C ASP A 6 -26.38 29.08 8.38
N ARG A 7 -25.26 28.49 8.84
CA ARG A 7 -24.02 28.37 8.09
C ARG A 7 -23.81 26.93 7.71
N ASP A 8 -24.33 26.57 6.56
CA ASP A 8 -23.99 25.34 5.83
C ASP A 8 -22.47 25.28 5.54
N ILE A 9 -21.74 24.46 6.27
CA ILE A 9 -20.38 24.09 5.95
C ILE A 9 -20.47 22.86 5.06
N LYS A 10 -20.49 23.08 3.74
CA LYS A 10 -20.36 22.01 2.75
C LYS A 10 -18.95 21.44 2.77
N SER A 11 -18.82 20.25 3.37
CA SER A 11 -17.66 19.38 3.24
C SER A 11 -17.54 18.92 1.77
N SER A 12 -16.57 19.47 1.05
CA SER A 12 -16.24 19.02 -0.31
C SER A 12 -15.26 17.85 -0.24
N LYS A 13 -15.78 16.62 -0.26
CA LYS A 13 -14.98 15.43 -0.55
C LYS A 13 -14.54 15.46 -2.01
N PRO A 14 -13.28 15.16 -2.36
CA PRO A 14 -12.85 15.07 -3.75
C PRO A 14 -13.56 13.89 -4.43
N LYS A 15 -14.34 14.18 -5.47
CA LYS A 15 -14.96 13.17 -6.32
C LYS A 15 -13.90 12.53 -7.21
N LEU A 16 -13.61 11.26 -6.95
CA LEU A 16 -12.88 10.43 -7.89
C LEU A 16 -13.76 10.19 -9.13
N ILE A 17 -13.44 10.85 -10.25
CA ILE A 17 -14.16 10.65 -11.51
C ILE A 17 -13.55 9.44 -12.20
N LEU A 18 -14.24 8.31 -12.13
CA LEU A 18 -13.98 7.15 -12.97
C LEU A 18 -14.39 7.48 -14.41
N ALA A 19 -13.43 7.69 -15.30
CA ALA A 19 -13.69 7.82 -16.74
C ALA A 19 -13.94 6.44 -17.34
N ARG A 20 -15.18 6.16 -17.73
CA ARG A 20 -15.54 5.05 -18.63
C ARG A 20 -15.23 5.44 -20.07
N GLY A 21 -14.48 4.59 -20.77
CA GLY A 21 -14.28 4.67 -22.22
C GLY A 21 -12.81 4.84 -22.62
N ALA A 22 -12.11 3.73 -22.90
CA ALA A 22 -10.77 3.76 -23.46
C ALA A 22 -10.81 4.30 -24.90
N GLN A 23 -10.24 5.49 -25.12
CA GLN A 23 -9.87 5.98 -26.45
C GLN A 23 -8.42 5.58 -26.73
N PRO A 24 -8.07 5.08 -27.93
CA PRO A 24 -6.71 4.76 -28.29
C PRO A 24 -5.90 6.07 -28.39
N GLY A 25 -4.90 6.22 -27.50
CA GLY A 25 -4.03 7.40 -27.44
C GLY A 25 -4.01 8.15 -26.13
N LEU A 26 -4.82 7.78 -25.13
CA LEU A 26 -4.78 8.42 -23.82
C LEU A 26 -3.54 7.94 -23.07
N ARG A 27 -2.54 8.81 -22.91
CA ARG A 27 -1.47 8.59 -21.92
C ARG A 27 -2.17 8.43 -20.58
N VAL A 28 -2.07 7.22 -19.98
CA VAL A 28 -2.47 7.00 -18.59
C VAL A 28 -1.72 8.06 -17.78
N ARG A 29 -2.48 8.96 -17.13
CA ARG A 29 -1.89 10.02 -16.31
C ARG A 29 -1.08 9.32 -15.21
N ALA A 30 0.23 9.51 -15.23
CA ALA A 30 1.08 8.95 -14.20
C ALA A 30 0.58 9.46 -12.84
N VAL A 31 0.27 8.53 -11.95
CA VAL A 31 -0.14 8.83 -10.57
C VAL A 31 1.12 9.24 -9.82
N ALA A 32 1.06 10.28 -9.00
CA ALA A 32 2.18 10.64 -8.14
C ALA A 32 2.53 9.47 -7.23
N ALA A 33 3.82 9.21 -7.04
CA ALA A 33 4.31 8.11 -6.22
C ALA A 33 3.80 8.22 -4.78
N LEU A 34 3.26 7.13 -4.26
CA LEU A 34 2.82 7.01 -2.87
C LEU A 34 3.95 6.37 -2.05
N ILE A 35 4.28 6.97 -0.92
CA ILE A 35 5.26 6.42 0.03
C ILE A 35 4.53 5.93 1.27
N ALA A 36 4.75 4.65 1.60
CA ALA A 36 4.18 3.96 2.73
C ALA A 36 5.30 3.50 3.68
N PRO A 37 5.72 4.31 4.67
CA PRO A 37 6.71 3.88 5.66
C PRO A 37 6.21 2.67 6.43
N SER A 38 7.02 1.57 6.47
CA SER A 38 6.71 0.39 7.27
C SER A 38 7.16 0.57 8.70
N ILE A 39 6.21 0.53 9.63
CA ILE A 39 6.50 0.61 11.07
C ILE A 39 7.24 -0.61 11.61
N LEU A 40 7.43 -1.66 10.84
CA LEU A 40 8.28 -2.81 11.20
C LEU A 40 9.71 -2.36 11.54
N SER A 41 10.15 -1.23 10.97
CA SER A 41 11.48 -0.64 11.22
C SER A 41 11.46 0.49 12.29
N ALA A 42 10.30 0.76 12.90
CA ALA A 42 10.15 1.76 13.95
C ALA A 42 10.47 1.20 15.34
N ASP A 43 10.65 2.06 16.32
CA ASP A 43 10.71 1.68 17.74
C ASP A 43 9.29 1.33 18.24
N PHE A 44 8.99 0.04 18.40
CA PHE A 44 7.68 -0.45 18.84
C PHE A 44 7.28 0.05 20.24
N ALA A 45 8.25 0.39 21.10
CA ALA A 45 7.97 0.98 22.42
C ALA A 45 7.45 2.41 22.33
N ARG A 46 7.59 3.08 21.16
CA ARG A 46 7.28 4.50 20.97
C ARG A 46 6.52 4.75 19.64
N LEU A 47 5.68 3.83 19.21
CA LEU A 47 5.02 3.90 17.88
C LEU A 47 4.30 5.22 17.61
N ALA A 48 3.64 5.83 18.61
CA ALA A 48 2.97 7.12 18.44
C ALA A 48 3.97 8.24 18.05
N ASP A 49 5.14 8.28 18.71
CA ASP A 49 6.19 9.24 18.39
C ASP A 49 6.79 8.95 17.01
N GLU A 50 7.05 7.68 16.71
CA GLU A 50 7.63 7.25 15.43
C GLU A 50 6.70 7.58 14.25
N VAL A 51 5.40 7.39 14.39
CA VAL A 51 4.42 7.77 13.36
C VAL A 51 4.37 9.28 13.17
N ALA A 52 4.53 10.08 14.25
CA ALA A 52 4.59 11.53 14.14
C ALA A 52 5.83 12.03 13.37
N ARG A 53 6.90 11.22 13.26
CA ARG A 53 8.12 11.55 12.49
C ARG A 53 7.99 11.40 10.99
N VAL A 54 7.02 10.63 10.49
CA VAL A 54 6.83 10.35 9.05
C VAL A 54 5.76 11.24 8.42
N ARG A 55 5.73 12.51 8.79
CA ARG A 55 4.80 13.50 8.24
C ARG A 55 4.95 13.58 6.73
N GLY A 56 3.81 13.63 6.03
CA GLY A 56 3.76 13.67 4.58
C GLY A 56 3.83 12.29 3.92
N ALA A 57 3.87 11.19 4.68
CA ALA A 57 3.61 9.86 4.15
C ALA A 57 2.17 9.77 3.64
N ASP A 58 1.96 8.98 2.58
CA ASP A 58 0.63 8.79 1.99
C ASP A 58 -0.16 7.71 2.73
N TRP A 59 0.53 6.63 3.11
CA TRP A 59 0.03 5.54 3.95
C TRP A 59 1.03 5.21 5.04
N LEU A 60 0.58 4.50 6.07
CA LEU A 60 1.42 3.90 7.10
C LEU A 60 1.33 2.38 6.96
N HIS A 61 2.41 1.73 6.56
CA HIS A 61 2.42 0.29 6.34
C HIS A 61 2.62 -0.47 7.65
N VAL A 62 1.73 -1.47 7.87
CA VAL A 62 1.63 -2.22 9.12
C VAL A 62 1.78 -3.71 8.82
N ASP A 63 2.96 -4.27 9.08
CA ASP A 63 3.30 -5.67 8.84
C ASP A 63 2.80 -6.55 10.00
N VAL A 64 1.72 -7.30 9.74
CA VAL A 64 1.11 -8.24 10.70
C VAL A 64 1.59 -9.66 10.40
N MET A 65 2.29 -10.26 11.35
CA MET A 65 2.89 -11.59 11.21
C MET A 65 2.50 -12.50 12.37
N ASP A 66 2.16 -13.75 12.08
CA ASP A 66 1.62 -14.71 13.05
C ASP A 66 2.60 -15.81 13.49
N ASN A 67 3.84 -15.79 13.04
CA ASN A 67 4.85 -16.83 13.24
C ASN A 67 4.44 -18.24 12.72
N HIS A 68 3.54 -18.26 11.74
CA HIS A 68 3.12 -19.48 11.05
C HIS A 68 3.27 -19.33 9.54
N PHE A 69 2.68 -18.30 8.94
CA PHE A 69 2.83 -18.00 7.52
C PHE A 69 4.25 -17.52 7.19
N VAL A 70 4.86 -16.76 8.10
CA VAL A 70 6.26 -16.32 8.06
C VAL A 70 6.95 -16.62 9.40
N PRO A 71 8.28 -16.83 9.44
CA PRO A 71 9.00 -17.20 10.67
C PRO A 71 9.29 -15.97 11.56
N ASN A 72 8.31 -15.10 11.75
CA ASN A 72 8.36 -13.92 12.60
C ASN A 72 7.00 -13.62 13.19
N LEU A 73 6.97 -13.02 14.38
CA LEU A 73 5.77 -12.56 15.09
C LEU A 73 5.90 -11.06 15.34
N THR A 74 4.93 -10.28 14.91
CA THR A 74 4.99 -8.83 15.08
C THR A 74 3.85 -8.30 15.94
N ILE A 75 2.92 -7.60 15.34
CA ILE A 75 1.82 -6.90 15.99
C ILE A 75 0.48 -7.40 15.44
N GLY A 76 -0.60 -7.04 16.12
CA GLY A 76 -1.94 -7.45 15.70
C GLY A 76 -2.95 -6.33 15.85
N LEU A 77 -4.22 -6.70 15.76
CA LEU A 77 -5.37 -5.81 15.75
C LEU A 77 -5.38 -4.75 16.87
N PRO A 78 -5.01 -5.06 18.13
CA PRO A 78 -4.99 -4.03 19.19
C PRO A 78 -4.02 -2.88 18.91
N VAL A 79 -2.89 -3.14 18.23
CA VAL A 79 -1.94 -2.08 17.86
C VAL A 79 -2.50 -1.24 16.73
N VAL A 80 -3.14 -1.84 15.71
CA VAL A 80 -3.83 -1.11 14.63
C VAL A 80 -4.90 -0.19 15.22
N GLN A 81 -5.73 -0.68 16.14
CA GLN A 81 -6.73 0.14 16.84
C GLN A 81 -6.12 1.28 17.66
N ALA A 82 -4.93 1.10 18.23
CA ALA A 82 -4.21 2.14 18.94
C ALA A 82 -3.65 3.19 18.00
N LEU A 83 -3.07 2.78 16.86
CA LEU A 83 -2.53 3.67 15.82
C LEU A 83 -3.61 4.57 15.23
N GLN A 84 -4.81 4.05 14.95
CA GLN A 84 -5.95 4.84 14.46
C GLN A 84 -6.33 6.03 15.36
N LYS A 85 -5.96 5.99 16.63
CA LYS A 85 -6.28 7.07 17.59
C LYS A 85 -5.21 8.16 17.62
N VAL A 86 -4.03 7.92 17.04
CA VAL A 86 -2.87 8.79 17.17
C VAL A 86 -2.37 9.33 15.83
N THR A 87 -2.95 8.90 14.70
CA THR A 87 -2.57 9.38 13.38
C THR A 87 -3.76 9.50 12.44
N GLU A 88 -3.68 10.51 11.55
CA GLU A 88 -4.59 10.68 10.41
C GLU A 88 -4.02 10.02 9.13
N ILE A 89 -2.79 9.50 9.16
CA ILE A 89 -2.19 8.80 8.02
C ILE A 89 -2.96 7.49 7.81
N PRO A 90 -3.52 7.23 6.62
CA PRO A 90 -4.26 6.01 6.33
C PRO A 90 -3.41 4.76 6.59
N LEU A 91 -3.95 3.78 7.33
CA LEU A 91 -3.24 2.52 7.62
C LEU A 91 -3.39 1.53 6.47
N ASP A 92 -2.26 0.99 6.03
CA ASP A 92 -2.11 -0.05 5.02
C ASP A 92 -1.65 -1.34 5.73
N CYS A 93 -2.60 -2.21 6.07
CA CYS A 93 -2.35 -3.44 6.83
C CYS A 93 -1.99 -4.59 5.89
N HIS A 94 -0.78 -5.11 6.01
CA HIS A 94 -0.26 -6.25 5.28
C HIS A 94 -0.28 -7.51 6.16
N LEU A 95 -1.15 -8.46 5.83
CA LEU A 95 -1.43 -9.63 6.65
C LEU A 95 -0.63 -10.85 6.17
N MET A 96 0.53 -11.06 6.76
CA MET A 96 1.36 -12.25 6.60
C MET A 96 0.96 -13.31 7.63
N ILE A 97 -0.26 -13.85 7.50
CA ILE A 97 -0.88 -14.77 8.44
C ILE A 97 -1.52 -15.98 7.74
N THR A 98 -1.65 -17.10 8.44
CA THR A 98 -2.14 -18.38 7.89
C THR A 98 -3.64 -18.44 7.63
N ASP A 99 -4.45 -17.63 8.29
CA ASP A 99 -5.91 -17.66 8.15
C ASP A 99 -6.48 -16.24 7.93
N PRO A 100 -6.13 -15.59 6.79
CA PRO A 100 -6.58 -14.23 6.51
C PRO A 100 -8.10 -14.13 6.35
N ASP A 101 -8.77 -15.16 5.82
CA ASP A 101 -10.23 -15.19 5.64
C ASP A 101 -10.99 -14.97 6.96
N ARG A 102 -10.40 -15.39 8.07
CA ARG A 102 -10.97 -15.20 9.40
C ARG A 102 -10.73 -13.80 9.97
N TRP A 103 -9.57 -13.20 9.69
CA TRP A 103 -9.08 -12.05 10.45
C TRP A 103 -9.15 -10.72 9.69
N ALA A 104 -9.07 -10.73 8.36
CA ALA A 104 -8.88 -9.53 7.56
C ALA A 104 -9.99 -8.49 7.75
N ILE A 105 -11.25 -8.94 7.89
CA ILE A 105 -12.38 -8.03 8.08
C ILE A 105 -12.25 -7.23 9.37
N GLY A 106 -11.75 -7.84 10.45
CA GLY A 106 -11.52 -7.14 11.71
C GLY A 106 -10.52 -5.97 11.59
N TYR A 107 -9.52 -6.06 10.70
CA TYR A 107 -8.60 -4.95 10.43
C TYR A 107 -9.27 -3.82 9.65
N ALA A 108 -10.13 -4.16 8.69
CA ALA A 108 -10.93 -3.17 7.97
C ALA A 108 -11.92 -2.45 8.88
N GLU A 109 -12.63 -3.19 9.74
CA GLU A 109 -13.55 -2.65 10.76
C GLU A 109 -12.84 -1.79 11.81
N ALA A 110 -11.55 -2.08 12.09
CA ALA A 110 -10.71 -1.25 12.95
C ALA A 110 -10.29 0.06 12.27
N GLY A 111 -10.66 0.28 11.02
CA GLY A 111 -10.41 1.52 10.27
C GLY A 111 -9.19 1.48 9.34
N ALA A 112 -8.60 0.30 9.06
CA ALA A 112 -7.56 0.21 8.05
C ALA A 112 -8.09 0.69 6.68
N HIS A 113 -7.32 1.54 6.02
CA HIS A 113 -7.65 2.08 4.70
C HIS A 113 -7.48 1.02 3.60
N ASN A 114 -6.43 0.21 3.70
CA ASN A 114 -6.14 -0.91 2.82
C ASN A 114 -5.81 -2.13 3.66
N VAL A 115 -6.32 -3.30 3.28
CA VAL A 115 -6.01 -4.58 3.91
C VAL A 115 -5.56 -5.54 2.84
N THR A 116 -4.29 -5.95 2.91
CA THR A 116 -3.65 -6.84 1.95
C THR A 116 -3.49 -8.23 2.56
N VAL A 117 -4.02 -9.23 1.87
CA VAL A 117 -3.84 -10.65 2.19
C VAL A 117 -2.92 -11.33 1.18
N HIS A 118 -2.28 -12.42 1.58
CA HIS A 118 -1.43 -13.19 0.67
C HIS A 118 -2.22 -14.18 -0.17
N ALA A 119 -1.93 -14.22 -1.45
CA ALA A 119 -2.48 -15.19 -2.41
C ALA A 119 -2.25 -16.64 -1.94
N GLU A 120 -1.12 -16.89 -1.31
CA GLU A 120 -0.70 -18.20 -0.82
C GLU A 120 -1.41 -18.64 0.47
N ALA A 121 -2.14 -17.75 1.14
CA ALA A 121 -2.82 -18.02 2.40
C ALA A 121 -4.35 -17.95 2.33
N VAL A 122 -4.88 -17.16 1.38
CA VAL A 122 -6.32 -16.94 1.24
C VAL A 122 -7.00 -18.16 0.60
N ARG A 123 -8.17 -18.54 1.14
CA ARG A 123 -8.98 -19.69 0.65
C ARG A 123 -10.10 -19.24 -0.30
N ASP A 124 -10.75 -18.12 0.00
CA ASP A 124 -11.75 -17.50 -0.86
C ASP A 124 -11.34 -16.08 -1.26
N PRO A 125 -10.43 -15.95 -2.25
CA PRO A 125 -9.89 -14.65 -2.61
C PRO A 125 -10.93 -13.67 -3.19
N VAL A 126 -12.00 -14.17 -3.81
CA VAL A 126 -13.05 -13.30 -4.36
C VAL A 126 -14.01 -12.86 -3.27
N GLY A 127 -14.41 -13.77 -2.37
CA GLY A 127 -15.27 -13.47 -1.24
C GLY A 127 -14.64 -12.45 -0.30
N ILE A 128 -13.40 -12.67 0.13
CA ILE A 128 -12.70 -11.75 1.04
C ILE A 128 -12.51 -10.35 0.44
N ALA A 129 -12.25 -10.25 -0.87
CA ALA A 129 -12.14 -8.95 -1.55
C ALA A 129 -13.48 -8.19 -1.52
N ALA A 130 -14.59 -8.89 -1.75
CA ALA A 130 -15.92 -8.30 -1.67
C ALA A 130 -16.26 -7.83 -0.26
N ASP A 131 -15.97 -8.65 0.75
CA ASP A 131 -16.23 -8.34 2.15
C ASP A 131 -15.39 -7.14 2.65
N LEU A 132 -14.10 -7.09 2.32
CA LEU A 132 -13.25 -5.93 2.63
C LEU A 132 -13.81 -4.64 2.02
N ARG A 133 -14.19 -4.68 0.74
CA ARG A 133 -14.76 -3.51 0.06
C ARG A 133 -16.13 -3.10 0.63
N ALA A 134 -16.90 -4.05 1.15
CA ALA A 134 -18.18 -3.76 1.81
C ALA A 134 -18.01 -2.95 3.13
N THR A 135 -16.87 -3.07 3.81
CA THR A 135 -16.54 -2.22 4.97
C THR A 135 -16.14 -0.79 4.57
N GLY A 136 -15.83 -0.55 3.30
CA GLY A 136 -15.26 0.71 2.80
C GLY A 136 -13.72 0.71 2.72
N ALA A 137 -13.05 -0.34 3.15
CA ALA A 137 -11.61 -0.52 2.97
C ALA A 137 -11.28 -0.92 1.52
N ARG A 138 -10.03 -0.70 1.11
CA ARG A 138 -9.48 -1.26 -0.13
C ARG A 138 -9.08 -2.71 0.11
N ALA A 139 -9.32 -3.56 -0.87
CA ALA A 139 -8.85 -4.93 -0.87
C ALA A 139 -7.50 -5.03 -1.58
N GLY A 140 -6.47 -5.53 -0.89
CA GLY A 140 -5.14 -5.79 -1.43
C GLY A 140 -4.85 -7.29 -1.52
N LEU A 141 -4.19 -7.71 -2.60
CA LEU A 141 -3.64 -9.07 -2.77
C LEU A 141 -2.13 -8.99 -2.91
N SER A 142 -1.41 -9.72 -2.07
CA SER A 142 0.05 -9.85 -2.13
C SER A 142 0.45 -11.17 -2.78
N ILE A 143 1.55 -11.14 -3.53
CA ILE A 143 2.19 -12.34 -4.12
C ILE A 143 3.66 -12.40 -3.73
N LYS A 144 4.11 -13.60 -3.28
CA LYS A 144 5.51 -13.88 -2.95
C LYS A 144 6.40 -13.89 -4.20
N PRO A 145 7.74 -13.84 -4.02
CA PRO A 145 8.68 -13.90 -5.15
C PRO A 145 8.46 -15.10 -6.06
N ASP A 146 8.15 -16.27 -5.51
CA ASP A 146 7.97 -17.51 -6.28
C ASP A 146 6.54 -17.69 -6.85
N THR A 147 5.58 -16.85 -6.47
CA THR A 147 4.19 -16.94 -6.96
C THR A 147 4.05 -16.24 -8.30
N ALA A 148 3.60 -16.95 -9.32
CA ALA A 148 3.40 -16.41 -10.66
C ALA A 148 2.20 -15.43 -10.68
N LEU A 149 2.40 -14.23 -11.27
CA LEU A 149 1.33 -13.24 -11.42
C LEU A 149 0.18 -13.76 -12.29
N ASP A 150 0.51 -14.51 -13.35
CA ASP A 150 -0.44 -14.93 -14.38
C ASP A 150 -1.56 -15.81 -13.80
N ASP A 151 -1.27 -16.59 -12.75
CA ASP A 151 -2.26 -17.44 -12.07
C ASP A 151 -3.32 -16.63 -11.32
N TRP A 152 -3.08 -15.34 -11.06
CA TRP A 152 -3.92 -14.49 -10.22
C TRP A 152 -4.57 -13.32 -10.97
N VAL A 153 -4.35 -13.18 -12.28
CA VAL A 153 -4.85 -12.06 -13.07
C VAL A 153 -6.38 -11.92 -12.98
N GLU A 154 -7.11 -13.02 -13.10
CA GLU A 154 -8.59 -12.97 -13.03
C GLU A 154 -9.08 -12.64 -11.61
N VAL A 155 -8.41 -13.14 -10.57
CA VAL A 155 -8.72 -12.84 -9.17
C VAL A 155 -8.44 -11.37 -8.87
N LEU A 156 -7.33 -10.82 -9.37
CA LEU A 156 -6.94 -9.42 -9.17
C LEU A 156 -7.96 -8.39 -9.71
N ARG A 157 -8.88 -8.80 -10.58
CA ARG A 157 -9.99 -7.93 -11.04
C ARG A 157 -10.95 -7.56 -9.91
N HIS A 158 -10.95 -8.29 -8.81
CA HIS A 158 -11.77 -8.04 -7.63
C HIS A 158 -11.06 -7.18 -6.58
N TYR A 159 -9.77 -6.85 -6.78
CA TYR A 159 -8.92 -6.15 -5.85
C TYR A 159 -8.64 -4.70 -6.27
N ASP A 160 -8.22 -3.88 -5.31
CA ASP A 160 -7.87 -2.46 -5.50
C ASP A 160 -6.35 -2.25 -5.46
N THR A 161 -5.61 -3.19 -4.87
CA THR A 161 -4.15 -3.13 -4.71
C THR A 161 -3.53 -4.50 -5.01
N LEU A 162 -2.47 -4.52 -5.83
CA LEU A 162 -1.56 -5.64 -5.97
C LEU A 162 -0.24 -5.29 -5.28
N LEU A 163 0.11 -6.04 -4.24
CA LEU A 163 1.40 -5.94 -3.58
C LEU A 163 2.36 -7.01 -4.13
N VAL A 164 3.42 -6.58 -4.79
CA VAL A 164 4.50 -7.46 -5.24
C VAL A 164 5.61 -7.46 -4.20
N MET A 165 5.85 -8.62 -3.57
CA MET A 165 6.97 -8.77 -2.65
C MET A 165 8.29 -8.72 -3.42
N THR A 166 9.17 -7.80 -3.03
CA THR A 166 10.51 -7.64 -3.59
C THR A 166 11.61 -8.17 -2.66
N VAL A 167 11.19 -8.91 -1.63
CA VAL A 167 11.97 -9.75 -0.72
C VAL A 167 11.12 -10.96 -0.33
N GLU A 168 11.71 -11.97 0.31
CA GLU A 168 10.91 -12.97 1.02
C GLU A 168 10.22 -12.33 2.23
N PRO A 169 8.88 -12.50 2.40
CA PRO A 169 8.18 -11.90 3.51
C PRO A 169 8.66 -12.46 4.87
N GLY A 170 8.61 -11.60 5.92
CA GLY A 170 8.89 -12.02 7.29
C GLY A 170 9.87 -11.14 8.06
N PHE A 171 10.84 -10.49 7.41
CA PHE A 171 11.83 -9.64 8.09
C PHE A 171 12.08 -8.36 7.31
N GLY A 172 12.32 -7.28 8.05
CA GLY A 172 12.79 -6.01 7.48
C GLY A 172 14.29 -6.03 7.13
N GLY A 173 14.75 -5.04 6.34
CA GLY A 173 16.16 -4.82 6.05
C GLY A 173 16.80 -5.82 5.07
N GLN A 174 16.02 -6.59 4.35
CA GLN A 174 16.48 -7.53 3.34
C GLN A 174 16.91 -6.84 2.04
N SER A 175 17.76 -7.51 1.25
CA SER A 175 18.18 -7.04 -0.06
C SER A 175 17.06 -7.14 -1.08
N PHE A 176 16.89 -6.10 -1.88
CA PHE A 176 15.91 -6.02 -2.96
C PHE A 176 16.15 -7.09 -4.04
N ILE A 177 15.12 -7.85 -4.38
CA ILE A 177 15.17 -8.87 -5.44
C ILE A 177 14.81 -8.22 -6.78
N THR A 178 15.81 -7.79 -7.53
CA THR A 178 15.64 -7.06 -8.80
C THR A 178 14.80 -7.83 -9.83
N ALA A 179 14.85 -9.16 -9.85
CA ALA A 179 14.04 -9.99 -10.74
C ALA A 179 12.52 -9.77 -10.58
N MET A 180 12.06 -9.29 -9.42
CA MET A 180 10.64 -9.00 -9.19
C MET A 180 10.14 -7.80 -10.01
N LEU A 181 11.03 -6.96 -10.53
CA LEU A 181 10.65 -5.87 -11.43
C LEU A 181 9.98 -6.35 -12.72
N ASP A 182 10.27 -7.56 -13.19
CA ASP A 182 9.58 -8.13 -14.35
C ASP A 182 8.09 -8.42 -14.04
N LYS A 183 7.79 -8.82 -12.80
CA LYS A 183 6.44 -9.00 -12.32
C LYS A 183 5.71 -7.66 -12.21
N VAL A 184 6.39 -6.62 -11.70
CA VAL A 184 5.87 -5.25 -11.65
C VAL A 184 5.56 -4.72 -13.06
N ARG A 185 6.48 -4.90 -14.03
CA ARG A 185 6.27 -4.50 -15.44
C ARG A 185 5.07 -5.23 -16.07
N SER A 186 4.90 -6.51 -15.74
CA SER A 186 3.76 -7.30 -16.24
C SER A 186 2.44 -6.80 -15.66
N ALA A 187 2.37 -6.55 -14.35
CA ALA A 187 1.21 -5.95 -13.69
C ALA A 187 0.89 -4.56 -14.29
N ARG A 188 1.90 -3.71 -14.49
CA ARG A 188 1.72 -2.39 -15.12
C ARG A 188 1.15 -2.49 -16.53
N ARG A 189 1.61 -3.43 -17.35
CA ARG A 189 1.04 -3.66 -18.69
C ARG A 189 -0.43 -4.03 -18.62
N LEU A 190 -0.83 -4.90 -17.69
CA LEU A 190 -2.23 -5.28 -17.50
C LEU A 190 -3.11 -4.09 -17.08
N VAL A 191 -2.59 -3.20 -16.23
CA VAL A 191 -3.29 -1.96 -15.85
C VAL A 191 -3.39 -1.00 -17.05
N GLN A 192 -2.32 -0.79 -17.80
CA GLN A 192 -2.30 0.11 -18.96
C GLN A 192 -3.22 -0.35 -20.10
N THR A 193 -3.38 -1.65 -20.28
CA THR A 193 -4.29 -2.25 -21.29
C THR A 193 -5.73 -2.38 -20.80
N GLY A 194 -6.03 -1.99 -19.57
CA GLY A 194 -7.37 -2.01 -18.97
C GLY A 194 -7.84 -3.40 -18.54
N HIS A 195 -6.96 -4.40 -18.48
CA HIS A 195 -7.28 -5.73 -17.95
C HIS A 195 -7.43 -5.71 -16.43
N LEU A 196 -6.62 -4.88 -15.74
CA LEU A 196 -6.67 -4.68 -14.29
C LEU A 196 -6.90 -3.19 -13.97
N SER A 197 -7.49 -2.96 -12.79
CA SER A 197 -7.67 -1.62 -12.21
C SER A 197 -7.14 -1.62 -10.78
N VAL A 198 -5.86 -1.95 -10.61
CA VAL A 198 -5.19 -2.03 -9.31
C VAL A 198 -4.08 -0.98 -9.20
N LEU A 199 -3.84 -0.53 -7.98
CA LEU A 199 -2.62 0.16 -7.60
C LEU A 199 -1.51 -0.90 -7.46
N VAL A 200 -0.37 -0.68 -8.11
CA VAL A 200 0.78 -1.59 -8.03
C VAL A 200 1.71 -1.12 -6.92
N GLN A 201 1.75 -1.89 -5.83
CA GLN A 201 2.58 -1.64 -4.66
C GLN A 201 3.76 -2.60 -4.63
N VAL A 202 4.90 -2.17 -4.10
CA VAL A 202 6.10 -2.99 -3.89
C VAL A 202 6.55 -2.90 -2.44
N ASP A 203 6.93 -4.04 -1.87
CA ASP A 203 7.42 -4.14 -0.50
C ASP A 203 8.67 -5.03 -0.42
N GLY A 204 9.71 -4.45 0.20
CA GLY A 204 10.98 -5.10 0.48
C GLY A 204 12.18 -4.43 -0.19
N GLY A 205 13.14 -4.00 0.61
CA GLY A 205 14.41 -3.43 0.14
C GLY A 205 14.31 -2.10 -0.61
N ILE A 206 13.20 -1.35 -0.43
CA ILE A 206 13.03 -0.02 -1.03
C ILE A 206 13.90 1.00 -0.29
N SER A 207 14.74 1.67 -1.08
CA SER A 207 15.68 2.70 -0.64
C SER A 207 15.95 3.69 -1.77
N ALA A 208 16.81 4.69 -1.52
CA ALA A 208 17.26 5.60 -2.56
C ALA A 208 17.95 4.90 -3.76
N ASP A 209 18.54 3.72 -3.53
CA ASP A 209 19.24 2.95 -4.57
C ASP A 209 18.32 2.08 -5.42
N THR A 210 17.08 1.80 -4.97
CA THR A 210 16.18 0.82 -5.61
C THR A 210 14.86 1.41 -6.09
N ILE A 211 14.43 2.53 -5.51
CA ILE A 211 13.10 3.11 -5.77
C ILE A 211 12.93 3.58 -7.21
N GLU A 212 13.97 4.13 -7.84
CA GLU A 212 13.90 4.59 -9.23
C GLU A 212 13.62 3.42 -10.17
N ALA A 213 14.34 2.31 -10.03
CA ALA A 213 14.12 1.11 -10.84
C ALA A 213 12.70 0.52 -10.64
N ALA A 214 12.17 0.56 -9.41
CA ALA A 214 10.81 0.10 -9.12
C ALA A 214 9.75 1.04 -9.74
N ALA A 215 9.97 2.34 -9.71
CA ALA A 215 9.10 3.34 -10.34
C ALA A 215 9.12 3.25 -11.87
N GLU A 216 10.29 3.08 -12.49
CA GLU A 216 10.45 2.83 -13.93
C GLU A 216 9.76 1.53 -14.36
N ALA A 217 9.77 0.50 -13.52
CA ALA A 217 9.02 -0.74 -13.77
C ALA A 217 7.51 -0.54 -13.70
N GLY A 218 7.04 0.54 -13.07
CA GLY A 218 5.64 0.93 -13.04
C GLY A 218 4.94 0.72 -11.69
N ALA A 219 5.67 0.66 -10.58
CA ALA A 219 5.08 0.71 -9.25
C ALA A 219 4.49 2.11 -8.97
N ASP A 220 3.37 2.15 -8.23
CA ASP A 220 2.68 3.36 -7.82
C ASP A 220 2.91 3.68 -6.33
N CYS A 221 3.09 2.63 -5.49
CA CYS A 221 3.24 2.73 -4.05
C CYS A 221 4.47 1.96 -3.58
N PHE A 222 5.24 2.57 -2.69
CA PHE A 222 6.55 2.07 -2.26
C PHE A 222 6.58 1.94 -0.76
N VAL A 223 6.67 0.68 -0.28
CA VAL A 223 6.83 0.39 1.14
C VAL A 223 8.31 0.52 1.51
N ALA A 224 8.63 1.45 2.41
CA ALA A 224 9.99 1.73 2.82
C ALA A 224 10.12 1.70 4.34
N GLY A 225 10.89 0.75 4.87
CA GLY A 225 11.13 0.60 6.30
C GLY A 225 12.38 1.36 6.76
N SER A 226 13.51 0.67 6.79
CA SER A 226 14.79 1.18 7.31
C SER A 226 15.29 2.42 6.58
N ALA A 227 15.01 2.58 5.29
CA ALA A 227 15.36 3.77 4.52
C ALA A 227 14.66 5.05 5.03
N VAL A 228 13.52 4.91 5.73
CA VAL A 228 12.79 6.01 6.34
C VAL A 228 13.10 6.10 7.84
N TYR A 229 12.80 5.07 8.62
CA TYR A 229 12.95 5.11 10.08
C TYR A 229 14.40 5.14 10.55
N GLY A 230 15.36 4.67 9.75
CA GLY A 230 16.80 4.79 10.00
C GLY A 230 17.40 6.15 9.66
N ALA A 231 16.65 7.03 8.98
CA ALA A 231 17.12 8.36 8.63
C ALA A 231 17.11 9.31 9.84
N ALA A 232 18.03 10.29 9.84
CA ALA A 232 18.04 11.34 10.86
C ALA A 232 16.73 12.17 10.83
N ASP A 233 16.19 12.41 9.64
CA ASP A 233 14.89 13.06 9.41
C ASP A 233 14.01 12.15 8.52
N PRO A 234 13.11 11.36 9.12
CA PRO A 234 12.20 10.48 8.37
C PRO A 234 11.26 11.21 7.42
N ALA A 235 10.78 12.42 7.78
CA ALA A 235 9.91 13.19 6.90
C ALA A 235 10.65 13.66 5.64
N ALA A 236 11.91 14.09 5.78
CA ALA A 236 12.76 14.43 4.65
C ALA A 236 13.06 13.19 3.79
N ALA A 237 13.28 12.01 4.39
CA ALA A 237 13.48 10.76 3.67
C ALA A 237 12.25 10.37 2.83
N VAL A 238 11.03 10.47 3.39
CA VAL A 238 9.76 10.27 2.66
C VAL A 238 9.68 11.20 1.45
N SER A 239 9.98 12.48 1.63
CA SER A 239 9.93 13.48 0.57
C SER A 239 10.97 13.21 -0.53
N ALA A 240 12.18 12.81 -0.16
CA ALA A 240 13.26 12.50 -1.08
C ALA A 240 12.94 11.25 -1.92
N LEU A 241 12.47 10.17 -1.30
CA LEU A 241 12.06 8.94 -1.99
C LEU A 241 10.91 9.21 -2.97
N ARG A 242 9.91 9.99 -2.58
CA ARG A 242 8.82 10.39 -3.48
C ARG A 242 9.35 11.15 -4.69
N ALA A 243 10.22 12.13 -4.47
CA ALA A 243 10.77 12.94 -5.56
C ALA A 243 11.61 12.09 -6.53
N GLN A 244 12.34 11.07 -6.05
CA GLN A 244 13.06 10.13 -6.91
C GLN A 244 12.09 9.29 -7.75
N ALA A 245 11.07 8.70 -7.14
CA ALA A 245 10.07 7.88 -7.83
C ALA A 245 9.27 8.69 -8.86
N ASP A 246 8.85 9.91 -8.52
CA ASP A 246 8.13 10.81 -9.44
C ASP A 246 8.99 11.15 -10.66
N ARG A 247 10.29 11.44 -10.49
CA ARG A 247 11.20 11.68 -11.63
C ARG A 247 11.36 10.46 -12.53
N ALA A 248 11.56 9.28 -11.92
CA ALA A 248 11.76 8.03 -12.65
C ALA A 248 10.51 7.60 -13.45
N SER A 249 9.31 7.82 -12.90
CA SER A 249 8.03 7.52 -13.57
C SER A 249 7.59 8.58 -14.57
N GLY A 250 8.33 9.70 -14.72
CA GLY A 250 8.00 10.79 -15.63
C GLY A 250 6.81 11.65 -15.16
N VAL A 251 6.47 11.60 -13.87
CA VAL A 251 5.46 12.47 -13.27
C VAL A 251 6.04 13.86 -13.08
N THR A 252 5.47 14.86 -13.74
CA THR A 252 5.78 16.26 -13.44
C THR A 252 4.69 16.80 -12.51
N ARG A 253 5.04 17.13 -11.28
CA ARG A 253 4.13 17.89 -10.40
C ARG A 253 4.08 19.33 -10.91
N THR A 254 2.93 19.80 -11.34
CA THR A 254 2.67 21.25 -11.43
C THR A 254 2.43 21.75 -10.01
N GLU A 255 3.34 22.62 -9.53
CA GLU A 255 3.19 23.38 -8.28
C GLU A 255 1.89 24.21 -8.26
#